data_0bc079e820ce46882d4c57c28c6c6866
#
_entry.id   0bc079e820ce46882d4c57c28c6c6866
#
_cell.length_a   1.000
_cell.length_b   1.000
_cell.length_c   1.000
_cell.angle_alpha   90.00
_cell.angle_beta   90.00
_cell.angle_gamma   90.00
#
_symmetry.space_group_name_H-M   'P 1'
#
loop_
_entity.id
_entity.type
_entity.pdbx_description
1 polymer ?
#
loop_
_entity_poly.entity_id
_entity_poly.type
_entity_poly.pdbx_seq_one_letter_code
_entity_poly.pdbx_strand_id
1 'polypeptide(L)'
;MTRMIGRRELLAGGLALGASFALPRPSFARKADGYPAPDLEKMVPVEGGRVYVRVNGKLSGARPPIVMLHGGPGGDHEHFMPAVALADERAVILYDQLDSGQSDRPNDPKNWRVERFVDEIELVRKALGVERWHLLGHSWGGTLALEYGAREYSKGRPAALRGLALASPLVSTRSWIADANALRGQLPADVQAEIASCDKGPSRVCDDGVNAFYRAFNGREPAKPAAIAYAGAHPNGFNPKLYNAMWGPSEFACTGSLKEYDGEPLLARLDGRRTIFLGGQYDEARPTTLAGFAARVPGAEYGTIPGSAHGIFADRTLETVALIRGWLARQDAKS
;
A
#
# COMPACT_ATOMS: atom_id res chain seq x y z
N MET A 1 -35.64 -66.88 0.20
CA MET A 1 -34.75 -67.13 1.39
C MET A 1 -33.51 -66.25 1.26
N THR A 2 -33.57 -65.11 1.89
CA THR A 2 -32.54 -64.07 1.75
C THR A 2 -31.67 -64.11 3.00
N ARG A 3 -30.41 -64.41 2.84
CA ARG A 3 -29.43 -64.52 3.92
C ARG A 3 -28.81 -63.14 4.21
N MET A 4 -29.05 -62.59 5.38
CA MET A 4 -28.41 -61.35 5.88
C MET A 4 -26.97 -61.65 6.26
N ILE A 5 -26.01 -60.89 5.70
CA ILE A 5 -24.58 -60.92 6.08
C ILE A 5 -24.35 -59.86 7.16
N GLY A 6 -23.76 -60.28 8.27
CA GLY A 6 -23.60 -59.45 9.48
C GLY A 6 -22.42 -58.51 9.41
N ARG A 7 -22.57 -57.40 10.13
CA ARG A 7 -21.67 -56.26 10.31
C ARG A 7 -20.38 -56.53 11.12
N ARG A 8 -19.58 -57.54 10.82
CA ARG A 8 -18.41 -57.84 11.68
C ARG A 8 -17.11 -58.24 10.97
N GLU A 9 -16.92 -57.97 9.69
CA GLU A 9 -15.65 -58.28 9.06
C GLU A 9 -15.19 -57.16 8.12
N LEU A 10 -14.80 -55.99 8.67
CA LEU A 10 -14.07 -54.91 7.95
C LEU A 10 -13.26 -54.07 8.94
N LEU A 11 -12.40 -54.72 9.72
CA LEU A 11 -11.37 -54.06 10.54
C LEU A 11 -10.08 -54.86 10.51
N ALA A 12 -9.42 -54.89 9.36
CA ALA A 12 -7.99 -55.25 9.30
C ALA A 12 -7.43 -54.75 7.97
N GLY A 13 -6.62 -53.73 8.00
CA GLY A 13 -5.79 -53.35 6.84
C GLY A 13 -5.64 -51.84 6.67
N GLY A 14 -4.52 -51.28 7.12
CA GLY A 14 -4.05 -49.98 6.59
C GLY A 14 -3.76 -48.89 7.60
N LEU A 15 -2.87 -49.13 8.56
CA LEU A 15 -2.13 -48.04 9.21
C LEU A 15 -1.06 -47.54 8.21
N ALA A 16 -1.45 -46.60 7.32
CA ALA A 16 -0.50 -45.80 6.61
C ALA A 16 -0.10 -44.63 7.52
N LEU A 17 1.08 -44.74 8.13
CA LEU A 17 1.76 -43.60 8.78
C LEU A 17 2.03 -42.50 7.75
N GLY A 18 1.12 -41.58 7.62
CA GLY A 18 1.33 -40.30 6.96
C GLY A 18 2.26 -39.45 7.81
N ALA A 19 3.56 -39.54 7.59
CA ALA A 19 4.51 -38.60 8.11
C ALA A 19 4.23 -37.25 7.46
N SER A 20 3.41 -36.40 8.08
CA SER A 20 3.29 -34.98 7.76
C SER A 20 4.65 -34.35 8.06
N PHE A 21 5.47 -34.17 7.04
CA PHE A 21 6.62 -33.27 7.11
C PHE A 21 6.07 -31.85 7.24
N ALA A 22 5.84 -31.40 8.47
CA ALA A 22 5.67 -30.01 8.78
C ALA A 22 7.02 -29.32 8.49
N LEU A 23 7.13 -28.68 7.33
CA LEU A 23 8.26 -27.78 7.07
C LEU A 23 8.30 -26.77 8.22
N PRO A 24 9.46 -26.54 8.84
CA PRO A 24 9.59 -25.56 9.89
C PRO A 24 9.20 -24.19 9.31
N ARG A 25 8.07 -23.64 9.78
CA ARG A 25 7.74 -22.24 9.52
C ARG A 25 8.83 -21.40 10.18
N PRO A 26 9.46 -20.46 9.46
CA PRO A 26 10.42 -19.57 10.09
C PRO A 26 9.73 -18.86 11.25
N SER A 27 10.19 -19.13 12.46
CA SER A 27 9.76 -18.43 13.67
C SER A 27 10.44 -17.08 13.65
N PHE A 28 9.77 -16.07 13.07
CA PHE A 28 10.17 -14.69 13.28
C PHE A 28 9.96 -14.38 14.77
N ALA A 29 11.02 -14.04 15.47
CA ALA A 29 10.92 -13.57 16.85
C ALA A 29 10.02 -12.33 16.87
N ARG A 30 8.85 -12.43 17.52
CA ARG A 30 7.98 -11.25 17.71
C ARG A 30 8.61 -10.33 18.74
N LYS A 31 8.82 -9.07 18.35
CA LYS A 31 9.10 -8.00 19.30
C LYS A 31 7.84 -7.66 20.12
N ALA A 32 8.03 -6.88 21.18
CA ALA A 32 6.91 -6.38 22.00
C ALA A 32 5.90 -5.52 21.22
N ASP A 33 6.27 -5.01 20.03
CA ASP A 33 5.44 -4.21 19.12
C ASP A 33 4.49 -5.03 18.22
N GLY A 34 4.45 -6.36 18.38
CA GLY A 34 3.49 -7.24 17.71
C GLY A 34 3.83 -7.65 16.27
N TYR A 35 4.90 -7.11 15.66
CA TYR A 35 5.40 -7.50 14.33
C TYR A 35 6.80 -8.12 14.39
N PRO A 36 7.23 -8.90 13.36
CA PRO A 36 8.58 -9.41 13.30
C PRO A 36 9.62 -8.29 13.34
N ALA A 37 10.73 -8.53 14.07
CA ALA A 37 11.86 -7.62 14.01
C ALA A 37 12.36 -7.47 12.57
N PRO A 38 12.89 -6.30 12.18
CA PRO A 38 13.54 -6.16 10.87
C PRO A 38 14.84 -6.97 10.81
N ASP A 39 15.17 -7.49 9.63
CA ASP A 39 16.47 -8.08 9.34
C ASP A 39 17.53 -7.00 9.08
N LEU A 40 17.10 -5.81 8.63
CA LEU A 40 17.94 -4.64 8.43
C LEU A 40 17.14 -3.36 8.70
N GLU A 41 17.76 -2.42 9.43
CA GLU A 41 17.33 -1.03 9.53
C GLU A 41 18.48 -0.11 9.10
N LYS A 42 18.17 0.94 8.35
CA LYS A 42 19.19 1.84 7.82
C LYS A 42 18.63 3.25 7.61
N MET A 43 19.45 4.26 7.91
CA MET A 43 19.20 5.64 7.47
C MET A 43 19.94 5.87 6.15
N VAL A 44 19.20 6.15 5.09
CA VAL A 44 19.72 6.36 3.72
C VAL A 44 19.79 7.86 3.44
N PRO A 45 20.97 8.41 3.08
CA PRO A 45 21.10 9.81 2.69
C PRO A 45 20.30 10.12 1.43
N VAL A 46 19.55 11.22 1.46
CA VAL A 46 18.79 11.78 0.35
C VAL A 46 18.97 13.31 0.33
N GLU A 47 18.45 13.98 -0.71
CA GLU A 47 18.42 15.44 -0.70
C GLU A 47 17.59 15.94 0.50
N GLY A 48 18.18 16.79 1.32
CA GLY A 48 17.53 17.41 2.48
C GLY A 48 17.61 16.65 3.80
N GLY A 49 18.17 15.40 3.83
CA GLY A 49 18.27 14.62 5.05
C GLY A 49 18.53 13.14 4.83
N ARG A 50 17.98 12.31 5.71
CA ARG A 50 18.07 10.85 5.58
C ARG A 50 16.70 10.25 5.71
N VAL A 51 16.43 9.19 4.97
CA VAL A 51 15.20 8.41 5.08
C VAL A 51 15.44 7.10 5.83
N TYR A 52 14.50 6.74 6.70
CA TYR A 52 14.50 5.48 7.41
C TYR A 52 14.05 4.36 6.48
N VAL A 53 14.80 3.26 6.48
CA VAL A 53 14.50 2.06 5.69
C VAL A 53 14.49 0.85 6.60
N ARG A 54 13.44 0.06 6.50
CA ARG A 54 13.24 -1.22 7.17
C ARG A 54 13.16 -2.33 6.14
N VAL A 55 13.86 -3.44 6.38
CA VAL A 55 13.80 -4.63 5.55
C VAL A 55 13.44 -5.84 6.41
N ASN A 56 12.46 -6.61 5.96
CA ASN A 56 12.18 -7.94 6.48
C ASN A 56 12.42 -8.97 5.37
N GLY A 57 13.11 -10.05 5.69
CA GLY A 57 13.59 -11.04 4.73
C GLY A 57 14.97 -10.70 4.12
N LYS A 58 15.51 -11.63 3.35
CA LYS A 58 16.89 -11.54 2.82
C LYS A 58 16.90 -10.85 1.46
N LEU A 59 17.64 -9.72 1.33
CA LEU A 59 17.84 -9.02 0.05
C LEU A 59 18.54 -9.88 -1.01
N SER A 60 19.41 -10.82 -0.58
CA SER A 60 20.09 -11.79 -1.45
C SER A 60 19.23 -13.00 -1.83
N GLY A 61 17.93 -12.96 -1.59
CA GLY A 61 17.00 -14.04 -1.94
C GLY A 61 16.88 -14.24 -3.47
N ALA A 62 16.40 -15.43 -3.88
CA ALA A 62 16.25 -15.78 -5.28
C ALA A 62 15.19 -14.91 -6.00
N ARG A 63 14.18 -14.42 -5.27
CA ARG A 63 13.12 -13.57 -5.83
C ARG A 63 13.43 -12.09 -5.61
N PRO A 64 13.13 -11.23 -6.60
CA PRO A 64 13.28 -9.79 -6.43
C PRO A 64 12.48 -9.30 -5.22
N PRO A 65 13.03 -8.42 -4.37
CA PRO A 65 12.30 -7.82 -3.26
C PRO A 65 11.13 -6.96 -3.74
N ILE A 66 10.21 -6.66 -2.84
CA ILE A 66 9.18 -5.65 -3.04
C ILE A 66 9.46 -4.44 -2.14
N VAL A 67 9.47 -3.23 -2.72
CA VAL A 67 9.48 -1.98 -1.98
C VAL A 67 8.07 -1.38 -1.95
N MET A 68 7.67 -0.83 -0.81
CA MET A 68 6.35 -0.23 -0.61
C MET A 68 6.47 1.24 -0.24
N LEU A 69 5.71 2.08 -0.95
CA LEU A 69 5.68 3.53 -0.83
C LEU A 69 4.39 3.96 -0.14
N HIS A 70 4.51 4.56 1.05
CA HIS A 70 3.36 4.96 1.85
C HIS A 70 2.62 6.18 1.28
N GLY A 71 1.37 6.31 1.72
CA GLY A 71 0.46 7.39 1.39
C GLY A 71 0.69 8.69 2.19
N GLY A 72 -0.31 9.51 2.21
CA GLY A 72 -0.32 10.85 2.75
C GLY A 72 -0.50 11.87 1.61
N PRO A 73 0.48 12.75 1.32
CA PRO A 73 1.89 12.80 1.75
C PRO A 73 2.06 12.96 3.27
N GLY A 74 3.21 12.51 3.78
CA GLY A 74 3.51 12.63 5.21
C GLY A 74 3.03 11.47 6.09
N GLY A 75 2.51 10.38 5.50
CA GLY A 75 2.27 9.12 6.21
C GLY A 75 3.56 8.41 6.61
N ASP A 76 3.49 7.11 6.87
CA ASP A 76 4.64 6.31 7.26
C ASP A 76 4.49 4.84 6.83
N HIS A 77 5.53 4.05 7.09
CA HIS A 77 5.56 2.63 6.72
C HIS A 77 4.63 1.74 7.56
N GLU A 78 4.09 2.21 8.67
CA GLU A 78 3.26 1.41 9.59
C GLU A 78 2.05 0.81 8.89
N HIS A 79 1.50 1.55 7.92
CA HIS A 79 0.41 1.09 7.08
C HIS A 79 0.69 -0.26 6.41
N PHE A 80 1.96 -0.54 6.08
CA PHE A 80 2.40 -1.76 5.40
C PHE A 80 2.89 -2.87 6.33
N MET A 81 2.92 -2.66 7.64
CA MET A 81 3.40 -3.70 8.56
C MET A 81 2.70 -5.07 8.39
N PRO A 82 1.39 -5.15 8.07
CA PRO A 82 0.76 -6.43 7.74
C PRO A 82 1.36 -7.13 6.51
N ALA A 83 1.93 -6.39 5.55
CA ALA A 83 2.55 -6.94 4.35
C ALA A 83 3.93 -7.60 4.61
N VAL A 84 4.51 -7.43 5.80
CA VAL A 84 5.71 -8.15 6.23
C VAL A 84 5.50 -9.68 6.17
N ALA A 85 4.26 -10.16 6.13
CA ALA A 85 3.93 -11.55 5.85
C ALA A 85 4.50 -12.08 4.52
N LEU A 86 4.82 -11.22 3.54
CA LEU A 86 5.49 -11.59 2.29
C LEU A 86 6.98 -11.91 2.48
N ALA A 87 7.55 -11.62 3.66
CA ALA A 87 8.96 -11.88 3.96
C ALA A 87 9.31 -13.37 4.07
N ASP A 88 8.30 -14.23 4.06
CA ASP A 88 8.47 -15.70 3.97
C ASP A 88 8.98 -16.17 2.59
N GLU A 89 8.86 -15.33 1.54
CA GLU A 89 9.27 -15.70 0.19
C GLU A 89 10.21 -14.72 -0.51
N ARG A 90 10.22 -13.44 -0.11
CA ARG A 90 11.05 -12.36 -0.68
C ARG A 90 11.29 -11.26 0.34
N ALA A 91 12.34 -10.46 0.19
CA ALA A 91 12.51 -9.30 1.05
C ALA A 91 11.38 -8.27 0.82
N VAL A 92 10.86 -7.74 1.92
CA VAL A 92 9.91 -6.63 1.97
C VAL A 92 10.67 -5.40 2.45
N ILE A 93 10.73 -4.38 1.63
CA ILE A 93 11.40 -3.11 1.90
C ILE A 93 10.32 -2.07 2.16
N LEU A 94 10.32 -1.53 3.36
CA LEU A 94 9.47 -0.41 3.77
C LEU A 94 10.38 0.78 4.04
N TYR A 95 9.99 1.98 3.62
CA TYR A 95 10.73 3.16 4.03
C TYR A 95 9.80 4.35 4.27
N ASP A 96 10.22 5.22 5.16
CA ASP A 96 9.55 6.49 5.41
C ASP A 96 10.17 7.55 4.49
N GLN A 97 9.35 8.25 3.74
CA GLN A 97 9.78 9.37 2.91
C GLN A 97 10.34 10.49 3.81
N LEU A 98 11.14 11.40 3.29
CA LEU A 98 11.65 12.54 4.08
C LEU A 98 10.47 13.33 4.69
N ASP A 99 10.66 13.84 5.90
CA ASP A 99 9.62 14.50 6.71
C ASP A 99 8.49 13.58 7.18
N SER A 100 8.67 12.25 7.10
CA SER A 100 7.67 11.23 7.46
C SER A 100 8.24 10.22 8.45
N GLY A 101 7.40 9.59 9.26
CA GLY A 101 7.74 8.47 10.14
C GLY A 101 9.05 8.65 10.91
N GLN A 102 9.94 7.68 10.80
CA GLN A 102 11.24 7.64 11.46
C GLN A 102 12.37 8.35 10.66
N SER A 103 12.04 8.93 9.49
CA SER A 103 12.99 9.73 8.69
C SER A 103 13.31 11.07 9.34
N ASP A 104 14.41 11.69 8.90
CA ASP A 104 14.74 13.07 9.31
C ASP A 104 13.58 14.01 8.92
N ARG A 105 13.29 14.98 9.79
CA ARG A 105 12.17 15.93 9.61
C ARG A 105 12.66 17.38 9.58
N PRO A 106 13.35 17.81 8.52
CA PRO A 106 13.74 19.22 8.36
C PRO A 106 12.53 20.15 8.25
N ASN A 107 11.39 19.65 7.79
CA ASN A 107 10.18 20.45 7.52
C ASN A 107 10.48 21.67 6.62
N ASP A 108 11.37 21.50 5.63
CA ASP A 108 11.68 22.53 4.65
C ASP A 108 10.79 22.34 3.42
N PRO A 109 9.88 23.29 3.09
CA PRO A 109 9.00 23.19 1.94
C PRO A 109 9.69 23.01 0.59
N LYS A 110 10.99 23.36 0.48
CA LYS A 110 11.80 23.12 -0.73
C LYS A 110 11.92 21.64 -1.07
N ASN A 111 11.81 20.76 -0.05
CA ASN A 111 11.87 19.31 -0.21
C ASN A 111 10.53 18.70 -0.66
N TRP A 112 9.43 19.43 -0.59
CA TRP A 112 8.08 18.91 -0.80
C TRP A 112 7.65 19.01 -2.27
N ARG A 113 8.35 18.26 -3.12
CA ARG A 113 8.16 18.20 -4.57
C ARG A 113 8.06 16.75 -5.03
N VAL A 114 7.17 16.46 -5.96
CA VAL A 114 6.94 15.10 -6.50
C VAL A 114 8.25 14.48 -6.99
N GLU A 115 9.00 15.22 -7.82
CA GLU A 115 10.23 14.73 -8.46
C GLU A 115 11.28 14.32 -7.44
N ARG A 116 11.43 15.12 -6.37
CA ARG A 116 12.38 14.84 -5.30
C ARG A 116 12.02 13.56 -4.53
N PHE A 117 10.74 13.33 -4.22
CA PHE A 117 10.28 12.09 -3.59
C PHE A 117 10.42 10.89 -4.54
N VAL A 118 10.25 11.07 -5.84
CA VAL A 118 10.53 10.02 -6.85
C VAL A 118 12.01 9.66 -6.89
N ASP A 119 12.92 10.63 -6.73
CA ASP A 119 14.36 10.39 -6.71
C ASP A 119 14.81 9.61 -5.47
N GLU A 120 14.12 9.76 -4.32
CA GLU A 120 14.39 8.94 -3.12
C GLU A 120 14.32 7.44 -3.41
N ILE A 121 13.36 7.01 -4.25
CA ILE A 121 13.15 5.60 -4.58
C ILE A 121 14.44 4.98 -5.11
N GLU A 122 15.07 5.67 -6.05
CA GLU A 122 16.31 5.17 -6.67
C GLU A 122 17.50 5.24 -5.70
N LEU A 123 17.55 6.25 -4.82
CA LEU A 123 18.59 6.35 -3.79
C LEU A 123 18.48 5.21 -2.77
N VAL A 124 17.27 4.86 -2.34
CA VAL A 124 17.01 3.70 -1.47
C VAL A 124 17.43 2.41 -2.15
N ARG A 125 17.04 2.20 -3.41
CA ARG A 125 17.43 1.01 -4.18
C ARG A 125 18.96 0.81 -4.22
N LYS A 126 19.68 1.88 -4.59
CA LYS A 126 21.14 1.87 -4.68
C LYS A 126 21.82 1.65 -3.32
N ALA A 127 21.32 2.30 -2.26
CA ALA A 127 21.87 2.19 -0.92
C ALA A 127 21.72 0.78 -0.32
N LEU A 128 20.72 0.00 -0.79
CA LEU A 128 20.48 -1.38 -0.41
C LEU A 128 21.20 -2.38 -1.34
N GLY A 129 21.86 -1.93 -2.42
CA GLY A 129 22.48 -2.80 -3.40
C GLY A 129 21.50 -3.67 -4.17
N VAL A 130 20.24 -3.26 -4.29
CA VAL A 130 19.18 -4.01 -4.96
C VAL A 130 19.26 -3.77 -6.47
N GLU A 131 19.52 -4.82 -7.24
CA GLU A 131 19.59 -4.72 -8.71
C GLU A 131 18.18 -4.67 -9.33
N ARG A 132 17.29 -5.52 -8.84
CA ARG A 132 15.92 -5.70 -9.39
C ARG A 132 14.93 -5.78 -8.26
N TRP A 133 13.78 -5.14 -8.42
CA TRP A 133 12.71 -5.16 -7.45
C TRP A 133 11.31 -5.00 -8.07
N HIS A 134 10.28 -5.26 -7.27
CA HIS A 134 8.91 -4.84 -7.51
C HIS A 134 8.62 -3.59 -6.69
N LEU A 135 7.78 -2.71 -7.20
CA LEU A 135 7.35 -1.49 -6.53
C LEU A 135 5.85 -1.53 -6.30
N LEU A 136 5.43 -1.24 -5.08
CA LEU A 136 4.04 -1.00 -4.73
C LEU A 136 3.91 0.39 -4.13
N GLY A 137 3.02 1.22 -4.68
CA GLY A 137 2.68 2.52 -4.10
C GLY A 137 1.21 2.57 -3.71
N HIS A 138 0.92 3.07 -2.51
CA HIS A 138 -0.44 3.23 -2.00
C HIS A 138 -0.79 4.71 -1.86
N SER A 139 -1.98 5.11 -2.35
CA SER A 139 -2.47 6.47 -2.23
C SER A 139 -1.49 7.48 -2.87
N TRP A 140 -1.00 8.47 -2.15
CA TRP A 140 0.12 9.33 -2.56
C TRP A 140 1.37 8.54 -2.98
N GLY A 141 1.71 7.44 -2.29
CA GLY A 141 2.77 6.54 -2.73
C GLY A 141 2.49 5.93 -4.10
N GLY A 142 1.22 5.82 -4.50
CA GLY A 142 0.78 5.45 -5.85
C GLY A 142 1.12 6.51 -6.89
N THR A 143 1.04 7.81 -6.54
CA THR A 143 1.57 8.91 -7.37
C THR A 143 3.05 8.72 -7.63
N LEU A 144 3.83 8.49 -6.58
CA LEU A 144 5.28 8.31 -6.70
C LEU A 144 5.64 7.06 -7.52
N ALA A 145 4.88 5.98 -7.34
CA ALA A 145 5.05 4.74 -8.10
C ALA A 145 4.71 4.92 -9.58
N LEU A 146 3.66 5.68 -9.91
CA LEU A 146 3.27 6.04 -11.27
C LEU A 146 4.37 6.85 -11.97
N GLU A 147 4.84 7.91 -11.32
CA GLU A 147 5.93 8.77 -11.84
C GLU A 147 7.23 7.99 -12.03
N TYR A 148 7.64 7.20 -11.05
CA TYR A 148 8.82 6.34 -11.15
C TYR A 148 8.67 5.32 -12.26
N GLY A 149 7.53 4.63 -12.34
CA GLY A 149 7.25 3.63 -13.36
C GLY A 149 7.27 4.22 -14.77
N ALA A 150 6.60 5.36 -14.98
CA ALA A 150 6.58 6.07 -16.26
C ALA A 150 7.98 6.53 -16.69
N ARG A 151 8.79 7.02 -15.74
CA ARG A 151 10.19 7.42 -15.98
C ARG A 151 11.06 6.23 -16.38
N GLU A 152 10.93 5.11 -15.68
CA GLU A 152 11.73 3.92 -15.93
C GLU A 152 11.34 3.23 -17.24
N TYR A 153 10.05 3.07 -17.52
CA TYR A 153 9.57 2.45 -18.75
C TYR A 153 9.84 3.29 -20.01
N SER A 154 9.93 4.62 -19.88
CA SER A 154 10.32 5.51 -20.99
C SER A 154 11.78 5.35 -21.43
N LYS A 155 12.64 4.77 -20.60
CA LYS A 155 14.06 4.46 -20.94
C LYS A 155 14.21 3.16 -21.73
N GLY A 156 13.13 2.54 -22.13
CA GLY A 156 13.10 1.19 -22.66
C GLY A 156 12.89 0.16 -21.53
N ARG A 157 13.17 -1.11 -21.79
CA ARG A 157 12.93 -2.18 -20.83
C ARG A 157 13.76 -1.98 -19.56
N PRO A 158 13.20 -1.55 -18.42
CA PRO A 158 13.99 -1.23 -17.25
C PRO A 158 14.55 -2.51 -16.63
N ALA A 159 15.85 -2.58 -16.46
CA ALA A 159 16.50 -3.74 -15.84
C ALA A 159 16.11 -3.89 -14.36
N ALA A 160 15.86 -2.77 -13.66
CA ALA A 160 15.59 -2.74 -12.22
C ALA A 160 14.12 -2.98 -11.86
N LEU A 161 13.17 -2.35 -12.54
CA LEU A 161 11.74 -2.45 -12.21
C LEU A 161 11.11 -3.69 -12.86
N ARG A 162 10.74 -4.68 -12.04
CA ARG A 162 10.18 -5.96 -12.49
C ARG A 162 8.68 -5.98 -12.52
N GLY A 163 8.03 -5.22 -11.69
CA GLY A 163 6.58 -5.07 -11.63
C GLY A 163 6.19 -3.84 -10.83
N LEU A 164 5.04 -3.26 -11.20
CA LEU A 164 4.49 -2.03 -10.64
C LEU A 164 3.07 -2.29 -10.14
N ALA A 165 2.84 -2.13 -8.84
CA ALA A 165 1.53 -2.20 -8.24
C ALA A 165 1.08 -0.80 -7.77
N LEU A 166 -0.03 -0.34 -8.31
CA LEU A 166 -0.68 0.93 -7.99
C LEU A 166 -1.90 0.63 -7.13
N ALA A 167 -1.72 0.75 -5.81
CA ALA A 167 -2.74 0.44 -4.80
C ALA A 167 -3.49 1.71 -4.41
N SER A 168 -4.76 1.80 -4.74
CA SER A 168 -5.59 2.98 -4.46
C SER A 168 -4.90 4.31 -4.82
N PRO A 169 -4.26 4.43 -6.01
CA PRO A 169 -3.34 5.53 -6.31
C PRO A 169 -4.06 6.88 -6.50
N LEU A 170 -3.44 7.94 -6.01
CA LEU A 170 -3.76 9.30 -6.44
C LEU A 170 -3.13 9.52 -7.83
N VAL A 171 -3.91 9.32 -8.90
CA VAL A 171 -3.44 9.50 -10.29
C VAL A 171 -3.59 10.93 -10.76
N SER A 172 -4.69 11.61 -10.41
CA SER A 172 -4.88 13.04 -10.62
C SER A 172 -5.73 13.65 -9.50
N THR A 173 -5.44 14.88 -9.14
CA THR A 173 -6.24 15.60 -8.13
C THR A 173 -7.67 15.78 -8.59
N ARG A 174 -7.89 16.05 -9.88
CA ARG A 174 -9.23 16.18 -10.46
C ARG A 174 -10.06 14.90 -10.26
N SER A 175 -9.51 13.72 -10.57
CA SER A 175 -10.24 12.46 -10.41
C SER A 175 -10.49 12.14 -8.95
N TRP A 176 -9.52 12.42 -8.06
CA TRP A 176 -9.65 12.19 -6.62
C TRP A 176 -10.79 13.02 -6.00
N ILE A 177 -10.80 14.32 -6.27
CA ILE A 177 -11.87 15.23 -5.79
C ILE A 177 -13.24 14.83 -6.36
N ALA A 178 -13.30 14.40 -7.64
CA ALA A 178 -14.54 13.90 -8.23
C ALA A 178 -15.05 12.65 -7.52
N ASP A 179 -14.15 11.72 -7.19
CA ASP A 179 -14.49 10.49 -6.45
C ASP A 179 -14.95 10.80 -5.03
N ALA A 180 -14.23 11.65 -4.29
CA ALA A 180 -14.60 12.08 -2.95
C ALA A 180 -15.99 12.72 -2.91
N ASN A 181 -16.30 13.60 -3.88
CA ASN A 181 -17.63 14.22 -3.98
C ASN A 181 -18.73 13.22 -4.35
N ALA A 182 -18.46 12.29 -5.25
CA ALA A 182 -19.42 11.23 -5.61
C ALA A 182 -19.73 10.32 -4.42
N LEU A 183 -18.74 10.00 -3.60
CA LEU A 183 -18.89 9.18 -2.40
C LEU A 183 -19.58 9.96 -1.27
N ARG A 184 -19.26 11.24 -1.11
CA ARG A 184 -20.00 12.12 -0.17
C ARG A 184 -21.49 12.10 -0.45
N GLY A 185 -21.90 12.10 -1.73
CA GLY A 185 -23.31 12.02 -2.12
C GLY A 185 -24.01 10.69 -1.77
N GLN A 186 -23.27 9.66 -1.37
CA GLN A 186 -23.83 8.37 -0.92
C GLN A 186 -24.05 8.31 0.61
N LEU A 187 -23.52 9.28 1.35
CA LEU A 187 -23.68 9.35 2.80
C LEU A 187 -25.08 9.86 3.19
N PRO A 188 -25.55 9.64 4.42
CA PRO A 188 -26.76 10.24 4.94
C PRO A 188 -26.76 11.76 4.82
N ALA A 189 -27.93 12.37 4.63
CA ALA A 189 -28.07 13.81 4.35
C ALA A 189 -27.52 14.70 5.49
N ASP A 190 -27.65 14.27 6.74
CA ASP A 190 -27.07 14.95 7.90
C ASP A 190 -25.54 14.95 7.85
N VAL A 191 -24.91 13.81 7.52
CA VAL A 191 -23.45 13.72 7.33
C VAL A 191 -22.98 14.60 6.17
N GLN A 192 -23.73 14.64 5.06
CA GLN A 192 -23.41 15.53 3.94
C GLN A 192 -23.44 17.00 4.37
N ALA A 193 -24.41 17.38 5.21
CA ALA A 193 -24.50 18.75 5.75
C ALA A 193 -23.36 19.05 6.73
N GLU A 194 -22.95 18.09 7.56
CA GLU A 194 -21.78 18.21 8.43
C GLU A 194 -20.50 18.47 7.61
N ILE A 195 -20.23 17.68 6.55
CA ILE A 195 -19.09 17.88 5.65
C ILE A 195 -19.17 19.24 4.98
N ALA A 196 -20.35 19.68 4.51
CA ALA A 196 -20.53 21.00 3.91
C ALA A 196 -20.24 22.15 4.89
N SER A 197 -20.36 21.92 6.21
CA SER A 197 -20.02 22.92 7.21
C SER A 197 -18.52 23.27 7.24
N CYS A 198 -17.66 22.40 6.68
CA CYS A 198 -16.20 22.63 6.58
C CYS A 198 -15.88 23.88 5.74
N ASP A 199 -16.74 24.27 4.82
CA ASP A 199 -16.60 25.51 4.01
C ASP A 199 -16.61 26.78 4.87
N LYS A 200 -17.17 26.69 6.10
CA LYS A 200 -17.19 27.78 7.08
C LYS A 200 -15.96 27.79 8.02
N GLY A 201 -15.07 26.85 7.83
CA GLY A 201 -13.86 26.64 8.64
C GLY A 201 -13.93 25.42 9.58
N PRO A 202 -12.82 25.12 10.26
CA PRO A 202 -12.72 23.99 11.18
C PRO A 202 -13.75 24.07 12.31
N SER A 203 -14.44 22.99 12.58
CA SER A 203 -15.39 22.86 13.67
C SER A 203 -15.61 21.40 14.01
N ARG A 204 -16.12 21.11 15.22
CA ARG A 204 -16.46 19.73 15.62
C ARG A 204 -17.46 19.09 14.65
N VAL A 205 -18.42 19.87 14.14
CA VAL A 205 -19.42 19.36 13.19
C VAL A 205 -18.76 18.96 11.88
N CYS A 206 -17.82 19.79 11.36
CA CYS A 206 -17.00 19.43 10.22
C CYS A 206 -16.20 18.15 10.46
N ASP A 207 -15.51 18.06 11.61
CA ASP A 207 -14.69 16.88 11.96
C ASP A 207 -15.54 15.61 12.08
N ASP A 208 -16.74 15.69 12.66
CA ASP A 208 -17.66 14.55 12.79
C ASP A 208 -18.10 14.04 11.41
N GLY A 209 -18.43 14.94 10.47
CA GLY A 209 -18.76 14.60 9.09
C GLY A 209 -17.59 13.98 8.31
N VAL A 210 -16.39 14.57 8.40
CA VAL A 210 -15.18 14.03 7.78
C VAL A 210 -14.83 12.66 8.36
N ASN A 211 -14.93 12.47 9.66
CA ASN A 211 -14.72 11.18 10.30
C ASN A 211 -15.74 10.13 9.86
N ALA A 212 -16.99 10.52 9.59
CA ALA A 212 -18.00 9.61 9.05
C ALA A 212 -17.64 9.16 7.63
N PHE A 213 -17.12 10.06 6.78
CA PHE A 213 -16.59 9.73 5.46
C PHE A 213 -15.42 8.73 5.57
N TYR A 214 -14.44 9.00 6.43
CA TYR A 214 -13.30 8.11 6.62
C TYR A 214 -13.69 6.72 7.12
N ARG A 215 -14.67 6.61 8.03
CA ARG A 215 -15.18 5.31 8.47
C ARG A 215 -15.86 4.52 7.34
N ALA A 216 -16.42 5.21 6.35
CA ALA A 216 -17.08 4.55 5.22
C ALA A 216 -16.10 4.12 4.13
N PHE A 217 -15.11 4.98 3.81
CA PHE A 217 -14.34 4.88 2.58
C PHE A 217 -12.82 4.84 2.76
N ASN A 218 -12.29 5.17 3.95
CA ASN A 218 -10.85 5.13 4.22
C ASN A 218 -10.45 3.92 5.07
N GLY A 219 -11.13 3.64 6.19
CA GLY A 219 -10.85 2.48 7.05
C GLY A 219 -12.12 1.96 7.72
N ARG A 220 -12.49 0.72 7.44
CA ARG A 220 -13.74 0.10 7.90
C ARG A 220 -13.57 -0.78 9.13
N GLU A 221 -12.37 -1.28 9.36
CA GLU A 221 -12.06 -2.14 10.49
C GLU A 221 -11.31 -1.36 11.58
N PRO A 222 -11.54 -1.67 12.85
CA PRO A 222 -10.77 -1.06 13.91
C PRO A 222 -9.29 -1.46 13.82
N ALA A 223 -8.40 -0.58 14.29
CA ALA A 223 -6.98 -0.86 14.35
C ALA A 223 -6.69 -2.14 15.17
N LYS A 224 -5.88 -3.04 14.60
CA LYS A 224 -5.54 -4.31 15.25
C LYS A 224 -4.55 -4.09 16.39
N PRO A 225 -4.57 -4.93 17.45
CA PRO A 225 -3.66 -4.76 18.61
C PRO A 225 -2.18 -4.65 18.22
N ALA A 226 -1.73 -5.41 17.22
CA ALA A 226 -0.36 -5.31 16.74
C ALA A 226 -0.03 -3.94 16.12
N ALA A 227 -0.97 -3.35 15.35
CA ALA A 227 -0.78 -2.02 14.77
C ALA A 227 -0.76 -0.95 15.87
N ILE A 228 -1.65 -1.04 16.87
CA ILE A 228 -1.68 -0.11 18.01
C ILE A 228 -0.35 -0.18 18.80
N ALA A 229 0.14 -1.40 19.07
CA ALA A 229 1.39 -1.59 19.79
C ALA A 229 2.59 -1.05 19.00
N TYR A 230 2.59 -1.25 17.67
CA TYR A 230 3.64 -0.75 16.79
C TYR A 230 3.67 0.78 16.76
N ALA A 231 2.53 1.42 16.50
CA ALA A 231 2.40 2.88 16.52
C ALA A 231 2.81 3.50 17.87
N GLY A 232 2.44 2.85 18.98
CA GLY A 232 2.86 3.29 20.33
C GLY A 232 4.38 3.22 20.57
N ALA A 233 5.08 2.28 19.90
CA ALA A 233 6.54 2.14 19.95
C ALA A 233 7.26 3.11 18.99
N HIS A 234 6.56 3.68 18.01
CA HIS A 234 7.10 4.55 16.95
C HIS A 234 6.31 5.86 16.85
N PRO A 235 6.45 6.78 17.84
CA PRO A 235 5.54 7.94 17.98
C PRO A 235 5.70 9.01 16.89
N ASN A 236 6.71 8.92 16.02
CA ASN A 236 6.93 9.86 14.91
C ASN A 236 6.12 9.45 13.66
N GLY A 237 4.82 9.36 13.78
CA GLY A 237 3.95 8.97 12.67
C GLY A 237 3.71 10.08 11.62
N PHE A 238 2.45 10.33 11.32
CA PHE A 238 1.99 11.29 10.31
C PHE A 238 2.52 12.71 10.50
N ASN A 239 2.85 13.40 9.39
CA ASN A 239 3.27 14.81 9.37
C ASN A 239 2.18 15.71 8.77
N PRO A 240 1.35 16.35 9.60
CA PRO A 240 0.27 17.21 9.11
C PRO A 240 0.77 18.49 8.41
N LYS A 241 1.99 18.96 8.70
CA LYS A 241 2.55 20.14 8.01
C LYS A 241 2.83 19.84 6.56
N LEU A 242 3.47 18.70 6.29
CA LEU A 242 3.73 18.21 4.93
C LEU A 242 2.42 17.95 4.19
N TYR A 243 1.48 17.24 4.81
CA TYR A 243 0.18 16.94 4.23
C TYR A 243 -0.56 18.22 3.80
N ASN A 244 -0.73 19.16 4.72
CA ASN A 244 -1.46 20.40 4.45
C ASN A 244 -0.77 21.28 3.38
N ALA A 245 0.57 21.28 3.33
CA ALA A 245 1.31 22.06 2.33
C ALA A 245 1.21 21.46 0.92
N MET A 246 1.16 20.13 0.81
CA MET A 246 1.10 19.47 -0.50
C MET A 246 -0.34 19.19 -0.93
N TRP A 247 -1.19 18.68 -0.05
CA TRP A 247 -2.58 18.36 -0.34
C TRP A 247 -3.53 19.47 0.13
N GLY A 248 -3.79 19.57 1.42
CA GLY A 248 -4.73 20.54 1.96
C GLY A 248 -5.49 20.02 3.18
N PRO A 249 -6.60 20.67 3.55
CA PRO A 249 -7.27 20.42 4.82
C PRO A 249 -8.14 19.14 4.84
N SER A 250 -8.55 18.62 3.68
CA SER A 250 -9.45 17.46 3.59
C SER A 250 -9.41 16.79 2.22
N GLU A 251 -9.97 15.57 2.12
CA GLU A 251 -10.10 14.83 0.86
C GLU A 251 -10.99 15.53 -0.18
N PHE A 252 -11.78 16.49 0.23
CA PHE A 252 -12.69 17.24 -0.65
C PHE A 252 -12.09 18.53 -1.23
N ALA A 253 -10.95 18.98 -0.70
CA ALA A 253 -10.36 20.26 -1.06
C ALA A 253 -8.83 20.19 -1.08
N CYS A 254 -8.28 20.06 -2.28
CA CYS A 254 -6.84 20.18 -2.48
C CYS A 254 -6.46 21.64 -2.70
N THR A 255 -5.80 22.26 -1.72
CA THR A 255 -5.33 23.65 -1.76
C THR A 255 -3.81 23.78 -1.79
N GLY A 256 -3.11 22.67 -1.60
CA GLY A 256 -1.66 22.60 -1.56
C GLY A 256 -1.00 22.55 -2.95
N SER A 257 0.28 22.22 -2.97
CA SER A 257 1.07 22.17 -4.22
C SER A 257 0.57 21.13 -5.22
N LEU A 258 -0.19 20.11 -4.77
CA LEU A 258 -0.77 19.06 -5.63
C LEU A 258 -2.10 19.46 -6.29
N LYS A 259 -2.64 20.67 -6.07
CA LYS A 259 -3.97 21.06 -6.56
C LYS A 259 -4.15 20.89 -8.07
N GLU A 260 -3.09 21.07 -8.86
CA GLU A 260 -3.11 20.92 -10.31
C GLU A 260 -2.40 19.64 -10.78
N TYR A 261 -2.10 18.70 -9.86
CA TYR A 261 -1.40 17.48 -10.23
C TYR A 261 -2.26 16.61 -11.17
N ASP A 262 -1.68 16.26 -12.32
CA ASP A 262 -2.28 15.36 -13.32
C ASP A 262 -1.26 14.35 -13.83
N GLY A 263 -1.27 13.14 -13.25
CA GLY A 263 -0.49 12.00 -13.71
C GLY A 263 -1.20 11.13 -14.76
N GLU A 264 -2.42 11.46 -15.16
CA GLU A 264 -3.16 10.64 -16.13
C GLU A 264 -2.44 10.46 -17.47
N PRO A 265 -1.72 11.45 -18.03
CA PRO A 265 -0.92 11.26 -19.24
C PRO A 265 0.20 10.22 -19.10
N LEU A 266 0.69 9.98 -17.87
CA LEU A 266 1.74 9.01 -17.59
C LEU A 266 1.27 7.56 -17.75
N LEU A 267 -0.02 7.29 -17.67
CA LEU A 267 -0.59 5.95 -17.85
C LEU A 267 -0.18 5.35 -19.21
N ALA A 268 -0.10 6.16 -20.26
CA ALA A 268 0.32 5.72 -21.60
C ALA A 268 1.80 5.29 -21.67
N ARG A 269 2.60 5.59 -20.65
CA ARG A 269 4.02 5.23 -20.58
C ARG A 269 4.29 3.95 -19.81
N LEU A 270 3.25 3.36 -19.18
CA LEU A 270 3.40 2.16 -18.37
C LEU A 270 3.46 0.89 -19.22
N ASP A 271 4.25 -0.10 -18.79
CA ASP A 271 4.17 -1.47 -19.33
C ASP A 271 3.02 -2.21 -18.62
N GLY A 272 1.89 -2.31 -19.30
CA GLY A 272 0.70 -2.94 -18.74
C GLY A 272 0.92 -4.40 -18.33
N ARG A 273 1.76 -5.15 -19.05
CA ARG A 273 2.05 -6.55 -18.68
C ARG A 273 2.73 -6.68 -17.31
N ARG A 274 3.33 -5.59 -16.81
CA ARG A 274 4.03 -5.50 -15.53
C ARG A 274 3.28 -4.68 -14.50
N THR A 275 2.10 -4.16 -14.84
CA THR A 275 1.35 -3.23 -13.99
C THR A 275 0.05 -3.88 -13.50
N ILE A 276 -0.25 -3.68 -12.21
CA ILE A 276 -1.56 -3.95 -11.63
C ILE A 276 -2.09 -2.70 -10.94
N PHE A 277 -3.37 -2.43 -11.12
CA PHE A 277 -4.15 -1.50 -10.31
C PHE A 277 -4.96 -2.31 -9.31
N LEU A 278 -4.97 -1.91 -8.04
CA LEU A 278 -5.76 -2.59 -7.02
C LEU A 278 -6.30 -1.57 -6.01
N GLY A 279 -7.42 -1.90 -5.38
CA GLY A 279 -8.05 -1.06 -4.37
C GLY A 279 -9.13 -1.79 -3.61
N GLY A 280 -9.68 -1.15 -2.58
CA GLY A 280 -10.78 -1.70 -1.80
C GLY A 280 -12.13 -1.59 -2.53
N GLN A 281 -13.08 -2.44 -2.16
CA GLN A 281 -14.45 -2.38 -2.69
C GLN A 281 -15.16 -1.07 -2.35
N TYR A 282 -14.86 -0.51 -1.19
CA TYR A 282 -15.46 0.72 -0.66
C TYR A 282 -14.44 1.88 -0.59
N ASP A 283 -13.44 1.85 -1.44
CA ASP A 283 -12.31 2.76 -1.46
C ASP A 283 -12.71 4.19 -1.84
N GLU A 284 -12.07 5.19 -1.21
CA GLU A 284 -12.18 6.58 -1.62
C GLU A 284 -11.57 6.82 -3.02
N ALA A 285 -10.54 6.06 -3.43
CA ALA A 285 -10.13 5.91 -4.82
C ALA A 285 -11.08 4.90 -5.49
N ARG A 286 -12.22 5.33 -5.99
CA ARG A 286 -13.34 4.48 -6.39
C ARG A 286 -12.93 3.34 -7.33
N PRO A 287 -13.43 2.10 -7.11
CA PRO A 287 -13.15 0.95 -7.98
C PRO A 287 -13.42 1.23 -9.46
N THR A 288 -14.47 2.01 -9.78
CA THR A 288 -14.79 2.40 -11.15
C THR A 288 -13.72 3.29 -11.80
N THR A 289 -13.16 4.20 -11.04
CA THR A 289 -12.06 5.09 -11.47
C THR A 289 -10.78 4.30 -11.67
N LEU A 290 -10.45 3.41 -10.73
CA LEU A 290 -9.28 2.52 -10.85
C LEU A 290 -9.39 1.59 -12.05
N ALA A 291 -10.55 0.98 -12.30
CA ALA A 291 -10.79 0.16 -13.48
C ALA A 291 -10.64 0.97 -14.78
N GLY A 292 -11.11 2.23 -14.77
CA GLY A 292 -10.92 3.17 -15.87
C GLY A 292 -9.45 3.48 -16.16
N PHE A 293 -8.62 3.66 -15.13
CA PHE A 293 -7.17 3.83 -15.29
C PHE A 293 -6.49 2.57 -15.82
N ALA A 294 -6.84 1.39 -15.27
CA ALA A 294 -6.30 0.12 -15.74
C ALA A 294 -6.63 -0.13 -17.24
N ALA A 295 -7.83 0.20 -17.67
CA ALA A 295 -8.25 0.06 -19.07
C ALA A 295 -7.45 0.96 -20.04
N ARG A 296 -6.86 2.06 -19.56
CA ARG A 296 -5.97 2.95 -20.33
C ARG A 296 -4.54 2.46 -20.44
N VAL A 297 -4.19 1.37 -19.74
CA VAL A 297 -2.87 0.73 -19.76
C VAL A 297 -2.99 -0.66 -20.34
N PRO A 298 -2.81 -0.85 -21.66
CA PRO A 298 -3.06 -2.12 -22.33
C PRO A 298 -2.26 -3.28 -21.72
N GLY A 299 -2.96 -4.31 -21.26
CA GLY A 299 -2.37 -5.48 -20.61
C GLY A 299 -2.19 -5.35 -19.08
N ALA A 300 -2.58 -4.23 -18.48
CA ALA A 300 -2.58 -4.10 -17.03
C ALA A 300 -3.64 -5.00 -16.38
N GLU A 301 -3.29 -5.53 -15.21
CA GLU A 301 -4.21 -6.25 -14.34
C GLU A 301 -5.01 -5.25 -13.48
N TYR A 302 -6.22 -5.65 -13.09
CA TYR A 302 -7.04 -4.93 -12.12
C TYR A 302 -7.56 -5.89 -11.06
N GLY A 303 -7.52 -5.47 -9.79
CA GLY A 303 -8.02 -6.26 -8.67
C GLY A 303 -8.77 -5.41 -7.65
N THR A 304 -9.92 -5.91 -7.17
CA THR A 304 -10.66 -5.31 -6.05
C THR A 304 -10.57 -6.22 -4.84
N ILE A 305 -10.35 -5.64 -3.66
CA ILE A 305 -10.31 -6.35 -2.38
C ILE A 305 -11.68 -6.25 -1.73
N PRO A 306 -12.46 -7.37 -1.68
CA PRO A 306 -13.82 -7.35 -1.14
C PRO A 306 -13.85 -6.95 0.33
N GLY A 307 -14.80 -6.08 0.70
CA GLY A 307 -15.03 -5.65 2.07
C GLY A 307 -14.03 -4.61 2.60
N SER A 308 -13.01 -4.24 1.82
CA SER A 308 -12.03 -3.22 2.19
C SER A 308 -12.45 -1.83 1.71
N ALA A 309 -12.00 -0.81 2.42
CA ALA A 309 -11.91 0.56 1.96
C ALA A 309 -10.47 0.90 1.53
N HIS A 310 -10.07 2.16 1.62
CA HIS A 310 -8.72 2.64 1.26
C HIS A 310 -7.61 1.96 2.05
N GLY A 311 -7.81 1.71 3.33
CA GLY A 311 -6.88 1.02 4.23
C GLY A 311 -6.79 -0.49 3.96
N ILE A 312 -6.49 -0.92 2.73
CA ILE A 312 -6.56 -2.31 2.26
C ILE A 312 -5.79 -3.31 3.13
N PHE A 313 -4.64 -2.93 3.66
CA PHE A 313 -3.82 -3.79 4.53
C PHE A 313 -4.39 -3.92 5.95
N ALA A 314 -5.05 -2.87 6.44
CA ALA A 314 -5.69 -2.89 7.76
C ALA A 314 -7.01 -3.64 7.72
N ASP A 315 -7.87 -3.34 6.74
CA ASP A 315 -9.21 -3.88 6.61
C ASP A 315 -9.21 -5.37 6.25
N ARG A 316 -8.45 -5.75 5.22
CA ARG A 316 -8.44 -7.12 4.64
C ARG A 316 -7.02 -7.61 4.39
N THR A 317 -6.26 -7.77 5.48
CA THR A 317 -4.84 -8.16 5.44
C THR A 317 -4.60 -9.43 4.61
N LEU A 318 -5.35 -10.50 4.87
CA LEU A 318 -5.10 -11.79 4.25
C LEU A 318 -5.41 -11.76 2.75
N GLU A 319 -6.52 -11.15 2.36
CA GLU A 319 -6.96 -11.03 0.97
C GLU A 319 -5.99 -10.12 0.19
N THR A 320 -5.58 -9.01 0.80
CA THR A 320 -4.61 -8.07 0.21
C THR A 320 -3.25 -8.74 -0.02
N VAL A 321 -2.71 -9.41 0.99
CA VAL A 321 -1.45 -10.13 0.88
C VAL A 321 -1.53 -11.25 -0.14
N ALA A 322 -2.65 -12.01 -0.17
CA ALA A 322 -2.84 -13.11 -1.13
C ALA A 322 -2.91 -12.59 -2.58
N LEU A 323 -3.63 -11.49 -2.83
CA LEU A 323 -3.71 -10.85 -4.15
C LEU A 323 -2.31 -10.41 -4.62
N ILE A 324 -1.58 -9.69 -3.77
CA ILE A 324 -0.23 -9.21 -4.07
C ILE A 324 0.72 -10.39 -4.32
N ARG A 325 0.71 -11.42 -3.48
CA ARG A 325 1.52 -12.63 -3.63
C ARG A 325 1.26 -13.33 -4.98
N GLY A 326 0.00 -13.52 -5.33
CA GLY A 326 -0.39 -14.11 -6.60
C GLY A 326 0.07 -13.30 -7.81
N TRP A 327 -0.04 -11.98 -7.74
CA TRP A 327 0.47 -11.09 -8.79
C TRP A 327 2.00 -11.14 -8.89
N LEU A 328 2.73 -11.07 -7.77
CA LEU A 328 4.19 -11.17 -7.74
C LEU A 328 4.69 -12.48 -8.36
N ALA A 329 4.03 -13.61 -8.05
CA ALA A 329 4.38 -14.91 -8.65
C ALA A 329 4.23 -14.89 -10.18
N ARG A 330 3.19 -14.23 -10.72
CA ARG A 330 3.03 -14.05 -12.18
C ARG A 330 4.09 -13.13 -12.78
N GLN A 331 4.55 -12.12 -12.04
CA GLN A 331 5.63 -11.24 -12.51
C GLN A 331 7.00 -11.95 -12.51
N ASP A 332 7.28 -12.76 -11.50
CA ASP A 332 8.50 -13.57 -11.42
C ASP A 332 8.59 -14.55 -12.61
N ALA A 333 7.48 -15.16 -13.00
CA ALA A 333 7.43 -16.09 -14.14
C ALA A 333 7.67 -15.42 -15.51
N LYS A 334 7.57 -14.09 -15.61
CA LYS A 334 7.84 -13.32 -16.85
C LYS A 334 9.33 -12.90 -16.97
N SER A 335 10.21 -13.40 -16.08
CA SER A 335 11.61 -12.97 -15.92
C SER A 335 12.56 -13.61 -16.90
#